data_ec7b6db0e3c4e68b5f4c3a5b46b4c57b
#
_entry.id   ec7b6db0e3c4e68b5f4c3a5b46b4c57b
#
_cell.length_a   1.000
_cell.length_b   1.000
_cell.length_c   1.000
_cell.angle_alpha   90.00
_cell.angle_beta   90.00
_cell.angle_gamma   90.00
#
_symmetry.space_group_name_H-M   'P 1'
#
loop_
_entity.id
_entity.type
_entity.pdbx_description
1 polymer ?
#
loop_
_entity_poly.entity_id
_entity_poly.type
_entity_poly.pdbx_seq_one_letter_code
_entity_poly.pdbx_strand_id
1 'polypeptide(L)'
;VCLYYKAICVSKMIWIFIFFYISNIFGGFILFFLMKYAHVMTPEMTDSLTALVHKKTVESTWLNILIKGIFCNFFINIGIFISMQFKEGLAKAFFIACGVIVFVFMGYEHVVFNAGLYAGMMFFNMDGLSWLGVLKNIVFAFLGNYIGGGIFIGLVYAYLNGKRDSLQP
;
A
#
# COMPACT_ATOMS: atom_id res chain seq x y z
N VAL A 1 16.18 2.22 -3.87
CA VAL A 1 17.06 3.39 -4.04
C VAL A 1 18.02 3.49 -2.85
N CYS A 2 17.58 3.79 -1.62
CA CYS A 2 18.47 4.01 -0.47
C CYS A 2 19.40 2.83 -0.15
N LEU A 3 18.99 1.58 -0.36
CA LEU A 3 19.85 0.41 -0.24
C LEU A 3 20.90 0.36 -1.36
N TYR A 4 20.50 0.68 -2.58
CA TYR A 4 21.39 0.71 -3.74
C TYR A 4 22.57 1.68 -3.53
N TYR A 5 22.26 2.87 -3.01
CA TYR A 5 23.28 3.89 -2.69
C TYR A 5 23.92 3.70 -1.30
N LYS A 6 23.62 2.60 -0.60
CA LYS A 6 24.15 2.32 0.75
C LYS A 6 23.85 3.42 1.78
N ALA A 7 22.82 4.23 1.54
CA ALA A 7 22.40 5.28 2.46
C ALA A 7 21.75 4.73 3.73
N ILE A 8 21.21 3.50 3.67
CA ILE A 8 20.69 2.76 4.82
C ILE A 8 21.11 1.30 4.73
N CYS A 9 21.23 0.63 5.87
CA CYS A 9 21.41 -0.83 5.94
C CYS A 9 20.06 -1.56 5.85
N VAL A 10 20.11 -2.85 5.52
CA VAL A 10 18.92 -3.71 5.39
C VAL A 10 18.12 -3.74 6.70
N SER A 11 18.77 -3.83 7.85
CA SER A 11 18.11 -3.83 9.15
C SER A 11 17.29 -2.55 9.37
N LYS A 12 17.85 -1.39 9.05
CA LYS A 12 17.12 -0.11 9.15
C LYS A 12 15.93 -0.05 8.20
N MET A 13 16.07 -0.58 6.98
CA MET A 13 14.96 -0.68 6.03
C MET A 13 13.81 -1.55 6.59
N ILE A 14 14.15 -2.71 7.16
CA ILE A 14 13.14 -3.62 7.74
C ILE A 14 12.41 -2.92 8.90
N TRP A 15 13.14 -2.23 9.80
CA TRP A 15 12.54 -1.48 10.90
C TRP A 15 11.61 -0.36 10.41
N ILE A 16 11.98 0.34 9.35
CA ILE A 16 11.13 1.36 8.73
C ILE A 16 9.83 0.72 8.22
N PHE A 17 9.90 -0.41 7.52
CA PHE A 17 8.70 -1.10 7.03
C PHE A 17 7.80 -1.57 8.18
N ILE A 18 8.36 -2.17 9.21
CA ILE A 18 7.61 -2.62 10.40
C ILE A 18 6.94 -1.42 11.08
N PHE A 19 7.68 -0.34 11.30
CA PHE A 19 7.14 0.86 11.96
C PHE A 19 5.98 1.46 11.17
N PHE A 20 6.14 1.67 9.86
CA PHE A 20 5.07 2.19 9.02
C PHE A 20 3.86 1.25 8.95
N TYR A 21 4.11 -0.04 8.90
CA TYR A 21 3.04 -1.03 8.87
C TYR A 21 2.20 -1.01 10.15
N ILE A 22 2.86 -1.04 11.32
CA ILE A 22 2.20 -0.96 12.63
C ILE A 22 1.46 0.37 12.79
N SER A 23 2.07 1.49 12.39
CA SER A 23 1.44 2.80 12.46
C SER A 23 0.14 2.88 11.63
N ASN A 24 0.10 2.22 10.47
CA ASN A 24 -1.11 2.16 9.64
C ASN A 24 -2.19 1.25 10.22
N ILE A 25 -1.81 0.12 10.85
CA ILE A 25 -2.75 -0.71 11.62
C ILE A 25 -3.41 0.15 12.70
N PHE A 26 -2.61 0.86 13.47
CA PHE A 26 -3.10 1.70 14.57
C PHE A 26 -3.95 2.87 14.08
N GLY A 27 -3.54 3.52 12.98
CA GLY A 27 -4.32 4.58 12.33
C GLY A 27 -5.67 4.09 11.83
N GLY A 28 -5.72 2.94 11.16
CA GLY A 28 -6.96 2.29 10.72
C GLY A 28 -7.85 1.93 11.91
N PHE A 29 -7.29 1.35 12.95
CA PHE A 29 -8.01 1.02 14.17
C PHE A 29 -8.68 2.26 14.79
N ILE A 30 -7.94 3.35 15.00
CA ILE A 30 -8.48 4.60 15.53
C ILE A 30 -9.57 5.18 14.64
N LEU A 31 -9.33 5.23 13.32
CA LEU A 31 -10.29 5.78 12.36
C LEU A 31 -11.63 5.05 12.44
N PHE A 32 -11.61 3.74 12.35
CA PHE A 32 -12.85 2.94 12.38
C PHE A 32 -13.50 2.93 13.76
N PHE A 33 -12.71 3.00 14.84
CA PHE A 33 -13.25 3.20 16.18
C PHE A 33 -14.05 4.50 16.27
N LEU A 34 -13.49 5.61 15.79
CA LEU A 34 -14.16 6.89 15.79
C LEU A 34 -15.42 6.87 14.89
N MET A 35 -15.34 6.23 13.71
CA MET A 35 -16.48 6.08 12.81
C MET A 35 -17.61 5.28 13.44
N LYS A 36 -17.29 4.22 14.18
CA LYS A 36 -18.27 3.44 14.93
C LYS A 36 -18.91 4.25 16.05
N TYR A 37 -18.10 4.93 16.84
CA TYR A 37 -18.56 5.73 17.97
C TYR A 37 -19.42 6.93 17.53
N ALA A 38 -19.06 7.54 16.40
CA ALA A 38 -19.81 8.65 15.81
C ALA A 38 -21.03 8.22 14.99
N HIS A 39 -21.31 6.90 14.90
CA HIS A 39 -22.42 6.33 14.12
C HIS A 39 -22.43 6.77 12.64
N VAL A 40 -21.23 6.96 12.06
CA VAL A 40 -21.08 7.41 10.65
C VAL A 40 -21.26 6.24 9.67
N MET A 41 -20.96 5.01 10.12
CA MET A 41 -21.07 3.81 9.28
C MET A 41 -22.53 3.36 9.15
N THR A 42 -23.05 3.40 7.93
CA THR A 42 -24.36 2.80 7.63
C THR A 42 -24.24 1.28 7.47
N PRO A 43 -25.37 0.52 7.59
CA PRO A 43 -25.35 -0.92 7.32
C PRO A 43 -24.79 -1.25 5.92
N GLU A 44 -25.19 -0.49 4.89
CA GLU A 44 -24.75 -0.71 3.51
C GLU A 44 -23.24 -0.49 3.35
N MET A 45 -22.65 0.48 4.05
CA MET A 45 -21.20 0.71 4.07
C MET A 45 -20.49 -0.47 4.74
N THR A 46 -21.03 -0.96 5.85
CA THR A 46 -20.45 -2.09 6.58
C THR A 46 -20.50 -3.36 5.74
N ASP A 47 -21.63 -3.64 5.08
CA ASP A 47 -21.80 -4.79 4.20
C ASP A 47 -20.84 -4.72 3.01
N SER A 48 -20.69 -3.55 2.39
CA SER A 48 -19.77 -3.33 1.28
C SER A 48 -18.31 -3.57 1.68
N LEU A 49 -17.90 -3.08 2.85
CA LEU A 49 -16.54 -3.30 3.36
C LEU A 49 -16.31 -4.75 3.78
N THR A 50 -17.31 -5.42 4.35
CA THR A 50 -17.26 -6.84 4.69
C THR A 50 -17.10 -7.69 3.43
N ALA A 51 -17.88 -7.42 2.39
CA ALA A 51 -17.75 -8.08 1.09
C ALA A 51 -16.37 -7.84 0.46
N LEU A 52 -15.83 -6.63 0.56
CA LEU A 52 -14.48 -6.31 0.10
C LEU A 52 -13.41 -7.13 0.83
N VAL A 53 -13.51 -7.22 2.16
CA VAL A 53 -12.57 -8.01 2.96
C VAL A 53 -12.68 -9.50 2.64
N HIS A 54 -13.89 -10.03 2.52
CA HIS A 54 -14.12 -11.42 2.12
C HIS A 54 -13.48 -11.72 0.75
N LYS A 55 -13.71 -10.86 -0.23
CA LYS A 55 -13.10 -10.98 -1.55
C LYS A 55 -11.55 -11.01 -1.48
N LYS A 56 -10.96 -10.14 -0.67
CA LYS A 56 -9.49 -10.05 -0.52
C LYS A 56 -8.88 -11.24 0.22
N THR A 57 -9.57 -11.77 1.23
CA THR A 57 -9.01 -12.78 2.14
C THR A 57 -9.40 -14.21 1.75
N VAL A 58 -10.61 -14.42 1.25
CA VAL A 58 -11.15 -15.75 0.96
C VAL A 58 -11.08 -16.06 -0.54
N GLU A 59 -11.68 -15.21 -1.38
CA GLU A 59 -11.85 -15.51 -2.81
C GLU A 59 -10.56 -15.34 -3.62
N SER A 60 -9.73 -14.35 -3.26
CA SER A 60 -8.52 -14.06 -4.04
C SER A 60 -7.45 -15.12 -3.85
N THR A 61 -6.92 -15.64 -4.97
CA THR A 61 -5.76 -16.54 -4.95
C THR A 61 -4.49 -15.74 -4.62
N TRP A 62 -3.46 -16.43 -4.15
CA TRP A 62 -2.16 -15.81 -3.86
C TRP A 62 -1.56 -15.11 -5.08
N LEU A 63 -1.70 -15.70 -6.27
CA LEU A 63 -1.19 -15.12 -7.52
C LEU A 63 -1.95 -13.85 -7.90
N ASN A 64 -3.27 -13.85 -7.73
CA ASN A 64 -4.09 -12.67 -7.99
C ASN A 64 -3.70 -11.50 -7.07
N ILE A 65 -3.51 -11.79 -5.77
CA ILE A 65 -3.06 -10.80 -4.78
C ILE A 65 -1.68 -10.25 -5.15
N LEU A 66 -0.74 -11.12 -5.51
CA LEU A 66 0.62 -10.74 -5.90
C LEU A 66 0.62 -9.80 -7.11
N ILE A 67 -0.08 -10.19 -8.18
CA ILE A 67 -0.15 -9.39 -9.42
C ILE A 67 -0.80 -8.03 -9.17
N LYS A 68 -1.93 -8.00 -8.44
CA LYS A 68 -2.60 -6.76 -8.06
C LYS A 68 -1.71 -5.88 -7.17
N GLY A 69 -0.91 -6.49 -6.30
CA GLY A 69 0.09 -5.79 -5.51
C GLY A 69 1.19 -5.15 -6.36
N ILE A 70 1.68 -5.86 -7.38
CA ILE A 70 2.68 -5.33 -8.32
C ILE A 70 2.13 -4.06 -9.01
N PHE A 71 0.96 -4.15 -9.62
CA PHE A 71 0.36 -3.01 -10.30
C PHE A 71 0.03 -1.85 -9.35
N CYS A 72 -0.41 -2.14 -8.13
CA CYS A 72 -0.71 -1.12 -7.13
C CYS A 72 0.48 -0.18 -6.93
N ASN A 73 1.61 -0.71 -6.51
CA ASN A 73 2.78 0.11 -6.22
C ASN A 73 3.51 0.59 -7.47
N PHE A 74 3.35 -0.08 -8.59
CA PHE A 74 3.83 0.43 -9.87
C PHE A 74 3.15 1.78 -10.19
N PHE A 75 1.82 1.86 -10.19
CA PHE A 75 1.08 3.09 -10.50
C PHE A 75 1.27 4.18 -9.44
N ILE A 76 1.27 3.84 -8.16
CA ILE A 76 1.54 4.81 -7.09
C ILE A 76 2.92 5.45 -7.28
N ASN A 77 3.95 4.64 -7.50
CA ASN A 77 5.31 5.15 -7.63
C ASN A 77 5.53 5.91 -8.93
N ILE A 78 4.86 5.55 -10.02
CA ILE A 78 4.86 6.38 -11.24
C ILE A 78 4.24 7.75 -10.95
N GLY A 79 3.09 7.80 -10.26
CA GLY A 79 2.45 9.07 -9.88
C GLY A 79 3.39 9.94 -9.04
N ILE A 80 4.04 9.35 -8.03
CA ILE A 80 5.04 10.04 -7.20
C ILE A 80 6.22 10.51 -8.05
N PHE A 81 6.77 9.65 -8.90
CA PHE A 81 7.93 9.98 -9.74
C PHE A 81 7.63 11.14 -10.69
N ILE A 82 6.48 11.11 -11.36
CA ILE A 82 6.05 12.21 -12.23
C ILE A 82 5.86 13.49 -11.40
N SER A 83 5.27 13.41 -10.22
CA SER A 83 5.06 14.56 -9.34
C SER A 83 6.36 15.28 -8.98
N MET A 84 7.47 14.55 -8.87
CA MET A 84 8.78 15.12 -8.55
C MET A 84 9.35 16.00 -9.69
N GLN A 85 8.84 15.90 -10.92
CA GLN A 85 9.28 16.72 -12.05
C GLN A 85 8.66 18.14 -12.02
N PHE A 86 7.66 18.39 -11.20
CA PHE A 86 6.98 19.65 -11.08
C PHE A 86 7.45 20.43 -9.83
N LYS A 87 7.43 21.77 -9.91
CA LYS A 87 7.67 22.62 -8.75
C LYS A 87 6.36 22.99 -8.04
N GLU A 88 5.29 23.14 -8.80
CA GLU A 88 3.97 23.56 -8.33
C GLU A 88 3.31 22.47 -7.47
N GLY A 89 2.85 22.86 -6.28
CA GLY A 89 2.21 21.96 -5.32
C GLY A 89 0.94 21.30 -5.88
N LEU A 90 0.14 22.04 -6.66
CA LEU A 90 -1.08 21.53 -7.26
C LEU A 90 -0.80 20.43 -8.30
N ALA A 91 0.20 20.64 -9.16
CA ALA A 91 0.61 19.60 -10.13
C ALA A 91 1.09 18.34 -9.42
N LYS A 92 1.90 18.48 -8.36
CA LYS A 92 2.33 17.32 -7.54
C LYS A 92 1.14 16.56 -6.97
N ALA A 93 0.22 17.28 -6.33
CA ALA A 93 -0.98 16.68 -5.74
C ALA A 93 -1.83 15.95 -6.79
N PHE A 94 -1.99 16.53 -7.98
CA PHE A 94 -2.73 15.93 -9.09
C PHE A 94 -2.15 14.57 -9.51
N PHE A 95 -0.85 14.50 -9.79
CA PHE A 95 -0.24 13.25 -10.25
C PHE A 95 -0.20 12.17 -9.16
N ILE A 96 0.01 12.54 -7.90
CA ILE A 96 -0.09 11.60 -6.78
C ILE A 96 -1.53 11.08 -6.66
N ALA A 97 -2.52 11.96 -6.74
CA ALA A 97 -3.93 11.58 -6.69
C ALA A 97 -4.31 10.65 -7.84
N CYS A 98 -3.84 10.92 -9.07
CA CYS A 98 -4.05 10.01 -10.21
C CYS A 98 -3.53 8.59 -9.92
N GLY A 99 -2.32 8.45 -9.38
CA GLY A 99 -1.76 7.16 -9.01
C GLY A 99 -2.61 6.43 -7.96
N VAL A 100 -3.09 7.17 -6.95
CA VAL A 100 -3.97 6.63 -5.90
C VAL A 100 -5.34 6.22 -6.47
N ILE A 101 -5.97 7.07 -7.28
CA ILE A 101 -7.27 6.79 -7.88
C ILE A 101 -7.22 5.51 -8.73
N VAL A 102 -6.16 5.32 -9.53
CA VAL A 102 -6.01 4.11 -10.35
C VAL A 102 -6.01 2.86 -9.49
N PHE A 103 -5.21 2.79 -8.42
CA PHE A 103 -5.15 1.57 -7.63
C PHE A 103 -6.44 1.30 -6.84
N VAL A 104 -7.11 2.34 -6.36
CA VAL A 104 -8.39 2.21 -5.63
C VAL A 104 -9.49 1.74 -6.59
N PHE A 105 -9.63 2.40 -7.73
CA PHE A 105 -10.67 2.09 -8.72
C PHE A 105 -10.51 0.67 -9.29
N MET A 106 -9.29 0.25 -9.58
CA MET A 106 -8.99 -1.10 -10.09
C MET A 106 -9.03 -2.18 -9.01
N GLY A 107 -9.22 -1.81 -7.75
CA GLY A 107 -9.25 -2.78 -6.64
C GLY A 107 -7.92 -3.51 -6.45
N TYR A 108 -6.81 -2.81 -6.65
CA TYR A 108 -5.47 -3.37 -6.44
C TYR A 108 -5.14 -3.58 -4.96
N GLU A 109 -4.10 -4.37 -4.71
CA GLU A 109 -3.73 -4.78 -3.35
C GLU A 109 -2.61 -3.90 -2.80
N HIS A 110 -2.98 -3.01 -1.88
CA HIS A 110 -2.03 -2.15 -1.16
C HIS A 110 -1.89 -2.64 0.28
N VAL A 111 -0.73 -3.17 0.63
CA VAL A 111 -0.53 -3.85 1.93
C VAL A 111 -0.81 -2.95 3.12
N VAL A 112 -0.42 -1.69 3.04
CA VAL A 112 -0.61 -0.70 4.12
C VAL A 112 -2.09 -0.33 4.28
N PHE A 113 -2.79 -0.11 3.16
CA PHE A 113 -4.24 0.11 3.17
C PHE A 113 -4.99 -1.09 3.73
N ASN A 114 -4.64 -2.30 3.26
CA ASN A 114 -5.26 -3.54 3.70
C ASN A 114 -5.08 -3.75 5.21
N ALA A 115 -3.90 -3.42 5.77
CA ALA A 115 -3.65 -3.51 7.19
C ALA A 115 -4.60 -2.64 8.03
N GLY A 116 -4.77 -1.37 7.63
CA GLY A 116 -5.71 -0.45 8.27
C GLY A 116 -7.16 -0.90 8.13
N LEU A 117 -7.54 -1.41 6.94
CA LEU A 117 -8.88 -1.94 6.68
C LEU A 117 -9.19 -3.15 7.59
N TYR A 118 -8.30 -4.14 7.65
CA TYR A 118 -8.52 -5.32 8.47
C TYR A 118 -8.59 -4.99 9.95
N ALA A 119 -7.68 -4.14 10.44
CA ALA A 119 -7.70 -3.68 11.83
C ALA A 119 -8.99 -2.90 12.16
N GLY A 120 -9.44 -2.04 11.26
CA GLY A 120 -10.65 -1.24 11.44
C GLY A 120 -11.92 -2.09 11.43
N MET A 121 -12.01 -3.03 10.51
CA MET A 121 -13.20 -3.87 10.38
C MET A 121 -13.40 -4.84 11.56
N MET A 122 -12.41 -5.06 12.42
CA MET A 122 -12.57 -5.82 13.67
C MET A 122 -13.66 -5.23 14.60
N PHE A 123 -13.99 -3.93 14.45
CA PHE A 123 -15.06 -3.31 15.21
C PHE A 123 -16.48 -3.66 14.73
N PHE A 124 -16.63 -4.23 13.53
CA PHE A 124 -17.91 -4.40 12.85
C PHE A 124 -18.30 -5.88 12.69
N ASN A 125 -17.97 -6.71 13.69
CA ASN A 125 -18.35 -8.13 13.76
C ASN A 125 -18.21 -8.84 12.41
N MET A 126 -16.98 -9.11 12.03
CA MET A 126 -16.69 -9.82 10.79
C MET A 126 -16.83 -11.33 11.02
N ASP A 127 -18.07 -11.80 11.06
CA ASP A 127 -18.36 -13.23 11.03
C ASP A 127 -17.78 -13.81 9.72
N GLY A 128 -16.88 -14.78 9.86
CA GLY A 128 -16.22 -15.42 8.72
C GLY A 128 -14.89 -14.81 8.27
N LEU A 129 -14.29 -13.90 9.04
CA LEU A 129 -12.92 -13.44 8.75
C LEU A 129 -11.93 -14.60 8.88
N SER A 130 -11.33 -14.98 7.77
CA SER A 130 -10.25 -15.96 7.74
C SER A 130 -8.91 -15.33 8.09
N TRP A 131 -8.42 -15.55 9.31
CA TRP A 131 -7.09 -15.05 9.70
C TRP A 131 -5.96 -15.60 8.82
N LEU A 132 -6.08 -16.84 8.34
CA LEU A 132 -5.16 -17.39 7.36
C LEU A 132 -5.25 -16.65 6.01
N GLY A 133 -6.48 -16.26 5.63
CA GLY A 133 -6.72 -15.43 4.46
C GLY A 133 -6.13 -14.02 4.60
N VAL A 134 -6.25 -13.41 5.77
CA VAL A 134 -5.60 -12.12 6.08
C VAL A 134 -4.09 -12.24 5.96
N LEU A 135 -3.49 -13.27 6.59
CA LEU A 135 -2.04 -13.50 6.52
C LEU A 135 -1.58 -13.73 5.06
N LYS A 136 -2.31 -14.57 4.31
CA LYS A 136 -2.08 -14.78 2.87
C LYS A 136 -2.09 -13.45 2.12
N ASN A 137 -3.12 -12.63 2.32
CA ASN A 137 -3.24 -11.36 1.62
C ASN A 137 -2.08 -10.41 1.98
N ILE A 138 -1.75 -10.25 3.26
CA ILE A 138 -0.66 -9.38 3.72
C ILE A 138 0.67 -9.79 3.08
N VAL A 139 1.01 -11.08 3.12
CA VAL A 139 2.28 -11.59 2.59
C VAL A 139 2.39 -11.34 1.09
N PHE A 140 1.39 -11.75 0.31
CA PHE A 140 1.46 -11.63 -1.16
C PHE A 140 1.24 -10.20 -1.64
N ALA A 141 0.44 -9.38 -0.95
CA ALA A 141 0.34 -7.95 -1.24
C ALA A 141 1.67 -7.24 -0.95
N PHE A 142 2.34 -7.54 0.17
CA PHE A 142 3.66 -6.99 0.50
C PHE A 142 4.69 -7.34 -0.57
N LEU A 143 4.79 -8.61 -0.96
CA LEU A 143 5.72 -9.04 -2.01
C LEU A 143 5.42 -8.36 -3.35
N GLY A 144 4.15 -8.28 -3.73
CA GLY A 144 3.72 -7.59 -4.94
C GLY A 144 4.07 -6.09 -4.90
N ASN A 145 3.76 -5.42 -3.81
CA ASN A 145 4.08 -4.00 -3.63
C ASN A 145 5.60 -3.75 -3.66
N TYR A 146 6.39 -4.65 -3.07
CA TYR A 146 7.85 -4.55 -3.12
C TYR A 146 8.40 -4.73 -4.54
N ILE A 147 7.88 -5.69 -5.30
CA ILE A 147 8.27 -5.91 -6.70
C ILE A 147 7.88 -4.69 -7.56
N GLY A 148 6.62 -4.25 -7.49
CA GLY A 148 6.12 -3.15 -8.31
C GLY A 148 6.80 -1.82 -8.04
N GLY A 149 6.90 -1.43 -6.77
CA GLY A 149 7.50 -0.16 -6.38
C GLY A 149 9.01 -0.21 -6.17
N GLY A 150 9.49 -1.28 -5.53
CA GLY A 150 10.91 -1.40 -5.17
C GLY A 150 11.79 -1.82 -6.35
N ILE A 151 11.39 -2.84 -7.09
CA ILE A 151 12.20 -3.38 -8.19
C ILE A 151 11.90 -2.62 -9.48
N PHE A 152 10.66 -2.61 -9.96
CA PHE A 152 10.34 -2.05 -11.28
C PHE A 152 10.54 -0.54 -11.36
N ILE A 153 10.26 0.20 -10.30
CA ILE A 153 10.47 1.64 -10.29
C ILE A 153 11.74 2.01 -9.54
N GLY A 154 11.87 1.61 -8.29
CA GLY A 154 12.96 2.07 -7.42
C GLY A 154 14.34 1.62 -7.87
N LEU A 155 14.52 0.34 -8.23
CA LEU A 155 15.82 -0.18 -8.66
C LEU A 155 16.18 0.30 -10.06
N VAL A 156 15.23 0.33 -11.00
CA VAL A 156 15.45 0.85 -12.35
C VAL A 156 15.85 2.33 -12.29
N TYR A 157 15.14 3.13 -11.48
CA TYR A 157 15.50 4.53 -11.26
C TYR A 157 16.91 4.68 -10.68
N ALA A 158 17.26 3.89 -9.66
CA ALA A 158 18.58 3.93 -9.05
C ALA A 158 19.68 3.56 -10.05
N TYR A 159 19.43 2.53 -10.86
CA TYR A 159 20.40 2.11 -11.89
C TYR A 159 20.62 3.18 -12.96
N LEU A 160 19.56 3.79 -13.47
CA LEU A 160 19.64 4.82 -14.51
C LEU A 160 20.33 6.11 -14.04
N ASN A 161 20.18 6.46 -12.76
CA ASN A 161 20.72 7.70 -12.19
C ASN A 161 22.05 7.48 -11.42
N GLY A 162 22.39 6.24 -11.07
CA GLY A 162 23.56 5.92 -10.23
C GLY A 162 24.91 6.27 -10.84
N LYS A 163 24.99 6.41 -12.16
CA LYS A 163 26.21 6.85 -12.85
C LYS A 163 26.39 8.39 -12.86
N ARG A 164 25.33 9.14 -12.61
CA ARG A 164 25.36 10.60 -12.72
C ARG A 164 26.05 11.27 -11.54
N ASP A 165 25.89 10.69 -10.33
CA ASP A 165 26.52 11.22 -9.11
C ASP A 165 28.00 10.86 -8.99
N SER A 166 28.50 9.84 -9.73
CA SER A 166 29.91 9.49 -9.79
C SER A 166 30.72 10.36 -10.76
N LEU A 167 30.08 11.26 -11.51
CA LEU A 167 30.69 12.15 -12.50
C LEU A 167 30.71 13.62 -12.04
N GLN A 168 30.25 13.93 -10.84
CA GLN A 168 30.43 15.24 -10.24
C GLN A 168 31.69 15.22 -9.38
N PRO A 169 32.69 16.07 -9.69
CA PRO A 169 33.92 16.17 -8.92
C PRO A 169 33.68 16.70 -7.52
#